data_c0dfa94816d44bcfb21d12589cf4b012
#
_entry.id   c0dfa94816d44bcfb21d12589cf4b012
#
_cell.length_a   1.000
_cell.length_b   1.000
_cell.length_c   1.000
_cell.angle_alpha   90.00
_cell.angle_beta   90.00
_cell.angle_gamma   90.00
#
_symmetry.space_group_name_H-M   'P 1'
#
loop_
_entity.id
_entity.type
_entity.pdbx_description
1 polymer ?
#
loop_
_entity_poly.entity_id
_entity_poly.type
_entity_poly.pdbx_seq_one_letter_code
_entity_poly.pdbx_strand_id
1 'polypeptide(L)'
;MDRKNMRDVAARAGVSQATVSRVVHSPHLVKPQTTEKVYAAMEEVGYVYNSVAADFTRQKNSMIGLIIFTVRSSIHSELIEGIQEELRATRFSLIIANSRYDAATERGLIQLFRERKLSGVIVAETTDENRPELRALRDTGVPLVLTWQMSVDREFDCVGIDNYRASYDMTSYLSGLGHERIGLIAGHFDRIERVRQRLEGYK
;
A
#
# COMPACT_ATOMS: atom_id res chain seq x y z
N MET A 1 -31.74 -17.65 8.81
CA MET A 1 -30.53 -18.29 9.31
C MET A 1 -29.98 -17.41 10.42
N ASP A 2 -29.91 -17.95 11.62
CA ASP A 2 -29.43 -17.21 12.79
C ASP A 2 -27.92 -16.95 12.64
N ARG A 3 -27.52 -15.70 12.62
CA ARG A 3 -26.13 -15.29 12.31
C ARG A 3 -25.26 -15.59 13.53
N LYS A 4 -24.45 -16.63 13.44
CA LYS A 4 -23.53 -17.03 14.51
C LYS A 4 -22.60 -15.87 14.91
N ASN A 5 -22.29 -15.78 16.18
CA ASN A 5 -21.56 -14.64 16.75
C ASN A 5 -20.46 -15.11 17.72
N MET A 6 -19.65 -14.18 18.22
CA MET A 6 -18.56 -14.46 19.16
C MET A 6 -19.03 -15.15 20.44
N ARG A 7 -20.30 -14.95 20.88
CA ARG A 7 -20.83 -15.60 22.07
C ARG A 7 -21.00 -17.10 21.84
N ASP A 8 -21.43 -17.47 20.64
CA ASP A 8 -21.60 -18.89 20.27
C ASP A 8 -20.25 -19.60 20.24
N VAL A 9 -19.19 -18.95 19.71
CA VAL A 9 -17.81 -19.46 19.72
C VAL A 9 -17.29 -19.59 21.16
N ALA A 10 -17.50 -18.58 21.99
CA ALA A 10 -17.07 -18.56 23.38
C ALA A 10 -17.69 -19.72 24.18
N ALA A 11 -19.00 -19.92 24.01
CA ALA A 11 -19.72 -21.03 24.61
C ALA A 11 -19.19 -22.39 24.13
N ARG A 12 -18.93 -22.54 22.83
CA ARG A 12 -18.43 -23.79 22.23
C ARG A 12 -17.00 -24.11 22.67
N ALA A 13 -16.13 -23.09 22.75
CA ALA A 13 -14.73 -23.23 23.18
C ALA A 13 -14.55 -23.30 24.71
N GLY A 14 -15.57 -23.02 25.50
CA GLY A 14 -15.50 -22.96 26.97
C GLY A 14 -14.65 -21.80 27.49
N VAL A 15 -14.66 -20.66 26.80
CA VAL A 15 -13.89 -19.46 27.18
C VAL A 15 -14.76 -18.22 27.19
N SER A 16 -14.22 -17.09 27.68
CA SER A 16 -14.91 -15.81 27.62
C SER A 16 -14.89 -15.21 26.20
N GLN A 17 -15.86 -14.35 25.87
CA GLN A 17 -15.84 -13.59 24.59
C GLN A 17 -14.57 -12.73 24.47
N ALA A 18 -14.07 -12.20 25.58
CA ALA A 18 -12.81 -11.45 25.61
C ALA A 18 -11.62 -12.33 25.20
N THR A 19 -11.62 -13.62 25.58
CA THR A 19 -10.61 -14.59 25.16
C THR A 19 -10.71 -14.89 23.67
N VAL A 20 -11.92 -15.11 23.14
CA VAL A 20 -12.14 -15.27 21.69
C VAL A 20 -11.62 -14.05 20.91
N SER A 21 -12.00 -12.86 21.34
CA SER A 21 -11.52 -11.62 20.76
C SER A 21 -9.99 -11.51 20.78
N ARG A 22 -9.36 -11.89 21.89
CA ARG A 22 -7.89 -11.85 22.04
C ARG A 22 -7.20 -12.89 21.14
N VAL A 23 -7.74 -14.08 20.99
CA VAL A 23 -7.22 -15.09 20.07
C VAL A 23 -7.23 -14.59 18.62
N VAL A 24 -8.32 -13.94 18.20
CA VAL A 24 -8.44 -13.44 16.83
C VAL A 24 -7.52 -12.24 16.57
N HIS A 25 -7.28 -11.40 17.57
CA HIS A 25 -6.55 -10.13 17.35
C HIS A 25 -5.09 -10.14 17.79
N SER A 26 -4.74 -11.00 18.72
CA SER A 26 -3.42 -11.03 19.36
C SER A 26 -3.13 -12.47 19.84
N PRO A 27 -3.10 -13.44 18.91
CA PRO A 27 -2.96 -14.86 19.26
C PRO A 27 -1.68 -15.14 20.06
N HIS A 28 -0.63 -14.36 19.82
CA HIS A 28 0.65 -14.47 20.56
C HIS A 28 0.55 -14.14 22.05
N LEU A 29 -0.54 -13.48 22.48
CA LEU A 29 -0.83 -13.20 23.89
C LEU A 29 -1.70 -14.26 24.56
N VAL A 30 -2.03 -15.34 23.86
CA VAL A 30 -2.88 -16.44 24.36
C VAL A 30 -2.11 -17.75 24.26
N LYS A 31 -2.35 -18.63 25.23
CA LYS A 31 -1.70 -19.97 25.24
C LYS A 31 -2.08 -20.74 23.96
N PRO A 32 -1.13 -21.44 23.30
CA PRO A 32 -1.38 -22.17 22.05
C PRO A 32 -2.59 -23.09 22.11
N GLN A 33 -2.72 -23.89 23.17
CA GLN A 33 -3.87 -24.78 23.36
C GLN A 33 -5.22 -24.08 23.42
N THR A 34 -5.27 -22.85 23.97
CA THR A 34 -6.51 -22.05 24.00
C THR A 34 -6.80 -21.48 22.62
N THR A 35 -5.77 -21.08 21.89
CA THR A 35 -5.86 -20.58 20.51
C THR A 35 -6.42 -21.67 19.59
N GLU A 36 -5.90 -22.88 19.65
CA GLU A 36 -6.41 -24.03 18.87
C GLU A 36 -7.87 -24.34 19.18
N LYS A 37 -8.26 -24.38 20.48
CA LYS A 37 -9.64 -24.60 20.89
C LYS A 37 -10.60 -23.56 20.33
N VAL A 38 -10.20 -22.30 20.29
CA VAL A 38 -11.04 -21.22 19.78
C VAL A 38 -11.19 -21.33 18.26
N TYR A 39 -10.11 -21.59 17.51
CA TYR A 39 -10.22 -21.78 16.06
C TYR A 39 -11.05 -23.00 15.69
N ALA A 40 -10.89 -24.14 16.38
CA ALA A 40 -11.74 -25.31 16.17
C ALA A 40 -13.22 -25.00 16.45
N ALA A 41 -13.52 -24.27 17.53
CA ALA A 41 -14.88 -23.84 17.82
C ALA A 41 -15.44 -22.87 16.78
N MET A 42 -14.64 -21.98 16.21
CA MET A 42 -15.07 -21.10 15.11
C MET A 42 -15.46 -21.90 13.88
N GLU A 43 -14.68 -22.91 13.51
CA GLU A 43 -14.97 -23.80 12.37
C GLU A 43 -16.23 -24.60 12.60
N GLU A 44 -16.39 -25.26 13.77
CA GLU A 44 -17.55 -26.07 14.13
C GLU A 44 -18.85 -25.27 14.16
N VAL A 45 -18.79 -24.01 14.66
CA VAL A 45 -19.95 -23.12 14.74
C VAL A 45 -20.25 -22.48 13.38
N GLY A 46 -19.29 -22.52 12.42
CA GLY A 46 -19.38 -21.82 11.14
C GLY A 46 -19.26 -20.30 11.31
N TYR A 47 -18.53 -19.84 12.33
CA TYR A 47 -18.34 -18.42 12.57
C TYR A 47 -17.12 -17.89 11.83
N VAL A 48 -17.35 -16.94 10.93
CA VAL A 48 -16.30 -16.18 10.28
C VAL A 48 -16.16 -14.81 10.97
N TYR A 49 -14.97 -14.52 11.44
CA TYR A 49 -14.70 -13.23 12.07
C TYR A 49 -14.95 -12.08 11.10
N ASN A 50 -15.80 -11.14 11.50
CA ASN A 50 -16.10 -9.96 10.71
C ASN A 50 -15.11 -8.84 11.09
N SER A 51 -13.98 -8.75 10.35
CA SER A 51 -12.98 -7.70 10.55
C SER A 51 -13.54 -6.30 10.34
N VAL A 52 -14.49 -6.13 9.41
CA VAL A 52 -15.10 -4.83 9.10
C VAL A 52 -15.87 -4.28 10.31
N ALA A 53 -16.64 -5.13 11.02
CA ALA A 53 -17.34 -4.71 12.23
C ALA A 53 -16.39 -4.36 13.37
N ALA A 54 -15.27 -5.05 13.48
CA ALA A 54 -14.26 -4.77 14.50
C ALA A 54 -13.46 -3.49 14.17
N ASP A 55 -13.10 -3.30 12.92
CA ASP A 55 -12.45 -2.09 12.44
C ASP A 55 -13.35 -0.86 12.66
N PHE A 56 -14.67 -1.02 12.42
CA PHE A 56 -15.65 0.02 12.72
C PHE A 56 -15.68 0.37 14.23
N THR A 57 -15.68 -0.65 15.09
CA THR A 57 -15.69 -0.45 16.55
C THR A 57 -14.40 0.22 17.06
N ARG A 58 -13.27 -0.06 16.39
CA ARG A 58 -11.95 0.49 16.73
C ARG A 58 -11.64 1.81 16.04
N GLN A 59 -12.48 2.25 15.11
CA GLN A 59 -12.24 3.40 14.22
C GLN A 59 -10.89 3.31 13.47
N LYS A 60 -10.40 2.09 13.22
CA LYS A 60 -9.13 1.82 12.54
C LYS A 60 -9.33 0.73 11.49
N ASN A 61 -9.01 1.05 10.26
CA ASN A 61 -9.00 0.11 9.14
C ASN A 61 -7.70 -0.71 9.17
N SER A 62 -7.75 -1.97 8.74
CA SER A 62 -6.56 -2.85 8.64
C SER A 62 -6.08 -3.00 7.19
N MET A 63 -6.35 -2.03 6.34
CA MET A 63 -6.00 -2.09 4.93
C MET A 63 -5.00 -1.01 4.57
N ILE A 64 -3.99 -1.39 3.79
CA ILE A 64 -3.04 -0.49 3.12
C ILE A 64 -3.36 -0.49 1.63
N GLY A 65 -3.52 0.69 1.04
CA GLY A 65 -3.72 0.84 -0.40
C GLY A 65 -2.41 0.97 -1.15
N LEU A 66 -2.30 0.32 -2.30
CA LEU A 66 -1.21 0.51 -3.24
C LEU A 66 -1.80 0.91 -4.60
N ILE A 67 -1.42 2.09 -5.10
CA ILE A 67 -1.77 2.54 -6.45
C ILE A 67 -0.56 2.34 -7.34
N ILE A 68 -0.73 1.62 -8.46
CA ILE A 68 0.26 1.38 -9.50
C ILE A 68 -0.31 1.72 -10.86
N PHE A 69 0.54 1.99 -11.85
CA PHE A 69 0.08 2.23 -13.22
C PHE A 69 -0.27 0.95 -13.96
N THR A 70 0.43 -0.15 -13.70
CA THR A 70 0.20 -1.43 -14.37
C THR A 70 0.70 -2.60 -13.53
N VAL A 71 -0.02 -3.70 -13.54
CA VAL A 71 0.42 -4.97 -12.94
C VAL A 71 1.35 -5.78 -13.86
N ARG A 72 1.54 -5.34 -15.11
CA ARG A 72 2.31 -6.08 -16.12
C ARG A 72 3.82 -5.85 -16.04
N SER A 73 4.26 -4.92 -15.21
CA SER A 73 5.68 -4.61 -15.04
C SER A 73 6.28 -5.50 -13.94
N SER A 74 7.41 -6.15 -14.20
CA SER A 74 8.15 -6.95 -13.21
C SER A 74 8.56 -6.12 -11.99
N ILE A 75 8.91 -4.87 -12.20
CA ILE A 75 9.24 -3.91 -11.13
C ILE A 75 8.08 -3.73 -10.14
N HIS A 76 6.83 -3.69 -10.64
CA HIS A 76 5.67 -3.59 -9.76
C HIS A 76 5.37 -4.91 -9.04
N SER A 77 5.65 -6.05 -9.68
CA SER A 77 5.51 -7.36 -9.04
C SER A 77 6.47 -7.50 -7.86
N GLU A 78 7.73 -7.13 -8.04
CA GLU A 78 8.74 -7.13 -6.97
C GLU A 78 8.38 -6.17 -5.83
N LEU A 79 7.86 -4.98 -6.16
CA LEU A 79 7.35 -4.04 -5.14
C LEU A 79 6.19 -4.66 -4.34
N ILE A 80 5.23 -5.29 -5.02
CA ILE A 80 4.08 -5.94 -4.39
C ILE A 80 4.53 -7.06 -3.47
N GLU A 81 5.44 -7.93 -3.94
CA GLU A 81 5.99 -9.02 -3.15
C GLU A 81 6.71 -8.50 -1.90
N GLY A 82 7.55 -7.48 -2.04
CA GLY A 82 8.26 -6.87 -0.91
C GLY A 82 7.30 -6.27 0.13
N ILE A 83 6.25 -5.55 -0.31
CA ILE A 83 5.24 -5.01 0.60
C ILE A 83 4.48 -6.14 1.29
N GLN A 84 4.08 -7.19 0.57
CA GLN A 84 3.34 -8.32 1.15
C GLN A 84 4.18 -9.08 2.18
N GLU A 85 5.48 -9.25 1.93
CA GLU A 85 6.38 -9.89 2.90
C GLU A 85 6.45 -9.11 4.21
N GLU A 86 6.62 -7.78 4.15
CA GLU A 86 6.64 -6.92 5.33
C GLU A 86 5.29 -6.91 6.08
N LEU A 87 4.18 -7.03 5.34
CA LEU A 87 2.85 -7.07 5.95
C LEU A 87 2.48 -8.42 6.56
N ARG A 88 3.16 -9.51 6.19
CA ARG A 88 2.83 -10.90 6.60
C ARG A 88 2.73 -11.08 8.11
N ALA A 89 3.63 -10.46 8.88
CA ALA A 89 3.65 -10.51 10.34
C ALA A 89 2.77 -9.44 11.01
N THR A 90 2.01 -8.69 10.23
CA THR A 90 1.17 -7.60 10.71
C THR A 90 -0.31 -7.95 10.60
N ARG A 91 -1.17 -7.05 11.09
CA ARG A 91 -2.62 -7.15 10.91
C ARG A 91 -3.10 -6.54 9.59
N PHE A 92 -2.21 -5.94 8.81
CA PHE A 92 -2.60 -5.20 7.61
C PHE A 92 -2.69 -6.11 6.39
N SER A 93 -3.66 -5.82 5.54
CA SER A 93 -3.83 -6.42 4.22
C SER A 93 -3.58 -5.39 3.13
N LEU A 94 -2.98 -5.81 2.02
CA LEU A 94 -2.71 -4.95 0.87
C LEU A 94 -3.88 -4.96 -0.11
N ILE A 95 -4.36 -3.77 -0.49
CA ILE A 95 -5.29 -3.57 -1.60
C ILE A 95 -4.50 -2.94 -2.74
N ILE A 96 -4.48 -3.60 -3.89
CA ILE A 96 -3.78 -3.12 -5.09
C ILE A 96 -4.80 -2.52 -6.05
N ALA A 97 -4.53 -1.31 -6.52
CA ALA A 97 -5.32 -0.61 -7.50
C ALA A 97 -4.47 -0.18 -8.70
N ASN A 98 -5.01 -0.36 -9.90
CA ASN A 98 -4.31 -0.11 -11.16
C ASN A 98 -4.95 1.08 -11.89
N SER A 99 -4.20 2.18 -12.05
CA SER A 99 -4.67 3.40 -12.70
C SER A 99 -4.56 3.37 -14.24
N ARG A 100 -3.83 2.41 -14.80
CA ARG A 100 -3.64 2.24 -16.26
C ARG A 100 -3.06 3.47 -16.96
N TYR A 101 -2.21 4.23 -16.30
CA TYR A 101 -1.65 5.49 -16.81
C TYR A 101 -2.72 6.57 -17.09
N ASP A 102 -3.93 6.42 -16.53
CA ASP A 102 -5.03 7.36 -16.70
C ASP A 102 -5.24 8.20 -15.44
N ALA A 103 -5.07 9.53 -15.57
CA ALA A 103 -5.14 10.44 -14.45
C ALA A 103 -6.54 10.50 -13.80
N ALA A 104 -7.61 10.34 -14.60
CA ALA A 104 -8.97 10.32 -14.07
C ALA A 104 -9.24 9.05 -13.24
N THR A 105 -8.77 7.89 -13.72
CA THR A 105 -8.83 6.63 -12.98
C THR A 105 -8.03 6.72 -11.69
N GLU A 106 -6.81 7.26 -11.72
CA GLU A 106 -5.98 7.47 -10.54
C GLU A 106 -6.68 8.35 -9.50
N ARG A 107 -7.26 9.48 -9.93
CA ARG A 107 -8.05 10.38 -9.08
C ARG A 107 -9.19 9.64 -8.38
N GLY A 108 -9.96 8.85 -9.14
CA GLY A 108 -11.03 8.02 -8.59
C GLY A 108 -10.55 7.03 -7.54
N LEU A 109 -9.37 6.42 -7.74
CA LEU A 109 -8.77 5.49 -6.78
C LEU A 109 -8.30 6.21 -5.51
N ILE A 110 -7.68 7.38 -5.63
CA ILE A 110 -7.28 8.21 -4.47
C ILE A 110 -8.52 8.58 -3.65
N GLN A 111 -9.59 9.02 -4.32
CA GLN A 111 -10.85 9.34 -3.66
C GLN A 111 -11.46 8.12 -2.97
N LEU A 112 -11.51 6.98 -3.64
CA LEU A 112 -11.99 5.71 -3.06
C LEU A 112 -11.22 5.33 -1.80
N PHE A 113 -9.88 5.44 -1.81
CA PHE A 113 -9.04 5.11 -0.66
C PHE A 113 -9.27 6.07 0.50
N ARG A 114 -9.50 7.35 0.21
CA ARG A 114 -9.89 8.36 1.20
C ARG A 114 -11.24 8.03 1.84
N GLU A 115 -12.26 7.72 1.04
CA GLU A 115 -13.61 7.36 1.52
C GLU A 115 -13.60 6.09 2.36
N ARG A 116 -12.78 5.11 1.97
CA ARG A 116 -12.57 3.86 2.71
C ARG A 116 -11.74 4.03 3.98
N LYS A 117 -11.16 5.21 4.23
CA LYS A 117 -10.32 5.52 5.40
C LYS A 117 -9.24 4.46 5.62
N LEU A 118 -8.46 4.17 4.58
CA LEU A 118 -7.37 3.20 4.67
C LEU A 118 -6.37 3.62 5.75
N SER A 119 -5.68 2.66 6.35
CA SER A 119 -4.66 2.90 7.37
C SER A 119 -3.38 3.52 6.83
N GLY A 120 -3.15 3.42 5.55
CA GLY A 120 -2.04 4.02 4.83
C GLY A 120 -2.20 3.82 3.34
N VAL A 121 -1.53 4.64 2.55
CA VAL A 121 -1.53 4.54 1.08
C VAL A 121 -0.11 4.64 0.57
N ILE A 122 0.25 3.72 -0.31
CA ILE A 122 1.49 3.73 -1.09
C ILE A 122 1.10 4.05 -2.53
N VAL A 123 1.78 5.02 -3.12
CA VAL A 123 1.58 5.37 -4.53
C VAL A 123 2.89 5.11 -5.26
N ALA A 124 2.92 4.07 -6.08
CA ALA A 124 4.12 3.70 -6.81
C ALA A 124 4.45 4.73 -7.87
N GLU A 125 3.44 5.25 -8.52
CA GLU A 125 3.57 6.27 -9.54
C GLU A 125 2.35 7.16 -9.54
N THR A 126 2.53 8.45 -9.77
CA THR A 126 1.45 9.43 -9.88
C THR A 126 1.69 10.39 -11.04
N THR A 127 0.61 10.93 -11.55
CA THR A 127 0.65 12.06 -12.49
C THR A 127 0.67 13.39 -11.73
N ASP A 128 1.31 14.40 -12.30
CA ASP A 128 1.37 15.73 -11.68
C ASP A 128 -0.03 16.34 -11.45
N GLU A 129 -0.98 15.99 -12.31
CA GLU A 129 -2.38 16.43 -12.22
C GLU A 129 -3.06 15.97 -10.91
N ASN A 130 -2.64 14.86 -10.33
CA ASN A 130 -3.25 14.27 -9.15
C ASN A 130 -2.53 14.62 -7.83
N ARG A 131 -1.50 15.48 -7.86
CA ARG A 131 -0.85 15.97 -6.63
C ARG A 131 -1.82 16.67 -5.67
N PRO A 132 -2.80 17.49 -6.12
CA PRO A 132 -3.79 18.09 -5.21
C PRO A 132 -4.62 17.04 -4.46
N GLU A 133 -5.02 15.96 -5.12
CA GLU A 133 -5.79 14.86 -4.53
C GLU A 133 -4.96 14.08 -3.50
N LEU A 134 -3.67 13.88 -3.77
CA LEU A 134 -2.75 13.27 -2.80
C LEU A 134 -2.55 14.15 -1.57
N ARG A 135 -2.47 15.49 -1.74
CA ARG A 135 -2.46 16.44 -0.61
C ARG A 135 -3.74 16.30 0.21
N ALA A 136 -4.89 16.33 -0.47
CA ALA A 136 -6.18 16.19 0.19
C ALA A 136 -6.32 14.85 0.95
N LEU A 137 -5.75 13.75 0.44
CA LEU A 137 -5.68 12.47 1.15
C LEU A 137 -4.78 12.57 2.38
N ARG A 138 -3.55 13.08 2.23
CA ARG A 138 -2.59 13.26 3.34
C ARG A 138 -3.19 14.13 4.45
N ASP A 139 -3.86 15.21 4.09
CA ASP A 139 -4.44 16.18 5.03
C ASP A 139 -5.59 15.58 5.86
N THR A 140 -6.11 14.41 5.48
CA THR A 140 -7.01 13.61 6.35
C THR A 140 -6.28 12.87 7.47
N GLY A 141 -4.95 12.92 7.52
CA GLY A 141 -4.11 12.20 8.48
C GLY A 141 -3.78 10.76 8.09
N VAL A 142 -4.11 10.35 6.85
CA VAL A 142 -3.72 9.04 6.31
C VAL A 142 -2.24 9.08 5.93
N PRO A 143 -1.38 8.20 6.48
CA PRO A 143 0.00 8.07 6.06
C PRO A 143 0.08 7.80 4.55
N LEU A 144 0.90 8.58 3.84
CA LEU A 144 1.07 8.50 2.40
C LEU A 144 2.55 8.45 2.04
N VAL A 145 2.94 7.45 1.28
CA VAL A 145 4.32 7.28 0.78
C VAL A 145 4.31 7.17 -0.74
N LEU A 146 5.14 7.96 -1.38
CA LEU A 146 5.42 7.85 -2.82
C LEU A 146 6.66 6.98 -3.03
N THR A 147 6.68 6.17 -4.10
CA THR A 147 7.85 5.37 -4.44
C THR A 147 8.49 5.80 -5.77
N TRP A 148 9.68 5.28 -6.07
CA TRP A 148 10.45 5.50 -7.30
C TRP A 148 10.91 6.93 -7.55
N GLN A 149 10.66 7.84 -6.65
CA GLN A 149 11.07 9.24 -6.74
C GLN A 149 11.53 9.75 -5.39
N MET A 150 12.30 10.83 -5.40
CA MET A 150 12.56 11.64 -4.23
C MET A 150 11.80 12.96 -4.37
N SER A 151 11.13 13.39 -3.33
CA SER A 151 10.43 14.68 -3.33
C SER A 151 11.46 15.81 -3.25
N VAL A 152 11.46 16.71 -4.22
CA VAL A 152 12.37 17.86 -4.26
C VAL A 152 12.03 18.85 -3.15
N ASP A 153 10.77 19.02 -2.85
CA ASP A 153 10.21 19.97 -1.89
C ASP A 153 9.80 19.35 -0.54
N ARG A 154 10.10 18.05 -0.34
CA ARG A 154 9.72 17.27 0.86
C ARG A 154 8.22 17.32 1.16
N GLU A 155 7.42 17.51 0.13
CA GLU A 155 5.98 17.57 0.27
C GLU A 155 5.35 16.25 0.74
N PHE A 156 5.93 15.13 0.30
CA PHE A 156 5.50 13.77 0.64
C PHE A 156 6.66 12.94 1.13
N ASP A 157 6.38 11.99 2.00
CA ASP A 157 7.33 10.93 2.32
C ASP A 157 7.59 10.10 1.06
N CYS A 158 8.86 9.83 0.77
CA CYS A 158 9.28 9.15 -0.45
C CYS A 158 10.27 8.04 -0.16
N VAL A 159 10.13 6.93 -0.88
CA VAL A 159 11.12 5.86 -0.96
C VAL A 159 11.49 5.67 -2.43
N GLY A 160 12.71 6.04 -2.82
CA GLY A 160 13.09 5.99 -4.22
C GLY A 160 14.51 6.43 -4.48
N ILE A 161 14.77 6.80 -5.73
CA ILE A 161 16.06 7.25 -6.24
C ILE A 161 15.98 8.69 -6.71
N ASP A 162 17.13 9.37 -6.70
CA ASP A 162 17.31 10.64 -7.36
C ASP A 162 17.41 10.42 -8.87
N ASN A 163 16.28 10.58 -9.55
CA ASN A 163 16.18 10.34 -11.00
C ASN A 163 16.99 11.35 -11.82
N TYR A 164 17.10 12.59 -11.36
CA TYR A 164 17.95 13.60 -12.00
C TYR A 164 19.41 13.16 -11.93
N ARG A 165 19.90 12.88 -10.72
CA ARG A 165 21.29 12.50 -10.49
C ARG A 165 21.68 11.23 -11.22
N ALA A 166 20.81 10.20 -11.19
CA ALA A 166 21.05 8.95 -11.89
C ALA A 166 21.22 9.14 -13.41
N SER A 167 20.40 10.01 -14.01
CA SER A 167 20.49 10.32 -15.45
C SER A 167 21.72 11.17 -15.76
N TYR A 168 21.99 12.16 -14.95
CA TYR A 168 23.19 13.01 -15.08
C TYR A 168 24.48 12.19 -15.00
N ASP A 169 24.60 11.33 -14.00
CA ASP A 169 25.79 10.51 -13.80
C ASP A 169 25.99 9.54 -14.96
N MET A 170 24.90 8.92 -15.47
CA MET A 170 25.00 8.05 -16.63
C MET A 170 25.42 8.80 -17.91
N THR A 171 24.82 9.96 -18.16
CA THR A 171 25.16 10.78 -19.33
C THR A 171 26.60 11.28 -19.25
N SER A 172 27.02 11.75 -18.07
CA SER A 172 28.40 12.17 -17.81
C SER A 172 29.41 11.02 -17.99
N TYR A 173 29.06 9.83 -17.53
CA TYR A 173 29.88 8.63 -17.71
C TYR A 173 30.08 8.31 -19.20
N LEU A 174 29.01 8.28 -20.00
CA LEU A 174 29.08 8.04 -21.44
C LEU A 174 29.92 9.12 -22.16
N SER A 175 29.72 10.39 -21.80
CA SER A 175 30.51 11.51 -22.35
C SER A 175 31.98 11.37 -21.98
N GLY A 176 32.29 10.97 -20.74
CA GLY A 176 33.67 10.71 -20.29
C GLY A 176 34.35 9.55 -21.01
N LEU A 177 33.60 8.62 -21.58
CA LEU A 177 34.11 7.56 -22.46
C LEU A 177 34.33 8.03 -23.90
N GLY A 178 34.06 9.30 -24.22
CA GLY A 178 34.23 9.87 -25.56
C GLY A 178 33.01 9.75 -26.49
N HIS A 179 31.85 9.39 -25.96
CA HIS A 179 30.61 9.41 -26.75
C HIS A 179 30.10 10.84 -26.92
N GLU A 180 30.11 11.36 -28.15
CA GLU A 180 29.62 12.70 -28.50
C GLU A 180 28.14 12.74 -28.87
N ARG A 181 27.57 11.61 -29.25
CA ARG A 181 26.17 11.49 -29.69
C ARG A 181 25.46 10.47 -28.82
N ILE A 182 24.79 10.97 -27.80
CA ILE A 182 24.08 10.18 -26.80
C ILE A 182 22.59 10.41 -27.01
N GLY A 183 21.80 9.35 -27.16
CA GLY A 183 20.34 9.44 -27.29
C GLY A 183 19.65 8.99 -26.02
N LEU A 184 18.58 9.70 -25.60
CA LEU A 184 17.72 9.31 -24.49
C LEU A 184 16.39 8.78 -25.02
N ILE A 185 16.01 7.56 -24.61
CA ILE A 185 14.66 7.03 -24.80
C ILE A 185 13.93 7.20 -23.47
N ALA A 186 12.90 8.05 -23.46
CA ALA A 186 12.12 8.38 -22.27
C ALA A 186 10.64 8.07 -22.48
N GLY A 187 9.90 7.89 -21.37
CA GLY A 187 8.44 7.77 -21.37
C GLY A 187 7.74 9.14 -21.39
N HIS A 188 6.59 9.23 -20.73
CA HIS A 188 5.76 10.44 -20.66
C HIS A 188 6.36 11.51 -19.73
N PHE A 189 7.33 12.29 -20.22
CA PHE A 189 8.00 13.36 -19.46
C PHE A 189 7.10 14.58 -19.22
N ASP A 190 6.03 14.73 -19.98
CA ASP A 190 5.04 15.79 -19.87
C ASP A 190 4.08 15.62 -18.69
N ARG A 191 4.00 14.42 -18.11
CA ARG A 191 3.02 14.08 -17.07
C ARG A 191 3.60 13.44 -15.82
N ILE A 192 4.83 12.94 -15.88
CA ILE A 192 5.43 12.14 -14.81
C ILE A 192 6.74 12.78 -14.38
N GLU A 193 6.74 13.30 -13.15
CA GLU A 193 7.86 14.05 -12.55
C GLU A 193 9.20 13.30 -12.66
N ARG A 194 9.25 12.03 -12.27
CA ARG A 194 10.50 11.26 -12.32
C ARG A 194 11.08 11.08 -13.74
N VAL A 195 10.21 11.06 -14.78
CA VAL A 195 10.66 10.98 -16.17
C VAL A 195 11.19 12.34 -16.61
N ARG A 196 10.57 13.43 -16.20
CA ARG A 196 11.06 14.79 -16.41
C ARG A 196 12.43 15.00 -15.74
N GLN A 197 12.61 14.56 -14.50
CA GLN A 197 13.89 14.61 -13.80
C GLN A 197 15.00 13.88 -14.57
N ARG A 198 14.71 12.70 -15.15
CA ARG A 198 15.69 12.00 -16.00
C ARG A 198 16.03 12.79 -17.26
N LEU A 199 15.06 13.42 -17.89
CA LEU A 199 15.29 14.28 -19.07
C LEU A 199 16.17 15.48 -18.70
N GLU A 200 15.93 16.12 -17.56
CA GLU A 200 16.72 17.27 -17.10
C GLU A 200 18.17 16.84 -16.72
N GLY A 201 18.33 15.69 -16.10
CA GLY A 201 19.68 15.16 -15.80
C GLY A 201 20.45 14.73 -17.04
N TYR A 202 19.78 14.38 -18.14
CA TYR A 202 20.40 14.06 -19.41
C TYR A 202 20.91 15.31 -20.15
N LYS A 203 20.22 16.47 -20.06
CA LYS A 203 20.61 17.74 -20.72
C LYS A 203 21.88 18.33 -20.15
#